data_4e571c38bb67fcde131f8f3437b2a25a
#
_entry.id   4e571c38bb67fcde131f8f3437b2a25a
#
_cell.length_a   1.000
_cell.length_b   1.000
_cell.length_c   1.000
_cell.angle_alpha   90.00
_cell.angle_beta   90.00
_cell.angle_gamma   90.00
#
_symmetry.space_group_name_H-M   'P 1'
#
loop_
_entity.id
_entity.type
_entity.pdbx_description
1 polymer ?
#
loop_
_entity_poly.entity_id
_entity_poly.type
_entity_poly.pdbx_seq_one_letter_code
_entity_poly.pdbx_strand_id
1 'polypeptide(L)'
;MRESYSIELVNRGDDDDFLKALKIYDNVTPVTIKTDPNDFIYWIDNSVGEFKINIFKIYCNEKLIGMTMTSFLRHTKIMILEYIAVEKSYRKNVVYLSCLNLLGQYFSNEKNYSINYWVTDINNDNNGQGIDSESKMFQTILDIEGYKKLMLLLKHQA
;
A
#
# COMPACT_ATOMS: atom_id res chain seq x y z
N MET A 1 -9.08 -19.86 15.88
CA MET A 1 -9.95 -18.78 15.38
C MET A 1 -9.44 -18.24 14.05
N ARG A 2 -10.35 -17.99 13.15
CA ARG A 2 -10.01 -17.39 11.86
C ARG A 2 -9.65 -15.92 12.06
N GLU A 3 -8.51 -15.51 11.53
CA GLU A 3 -8.15 -14.10 11.50
C GLU A 3 -9.02 -13.35 10.48
N SER A 4 -9.55 -12.20 10.89
CA SER A 4 -10.36 -11.33 10.04
C SER A 4 -9.64 -10.03 9.79
N TYR A 5 -9.46 -9.71 8.52
CA TYR A 5 -8.76 -8.48 8.10
C TYR A 5 -9.77 -7.46 7.58
N SER A 6 -9.51 -6.20 7.87
CA SER A 6 -10.29 -5.08 7.36
C SER A 6 -9.41 -3.87 7.07
N ILE A 7 -9.89 -3.00 6.21
CA ILE A 7 -9.25 -1.71 5.94
C ILE A 7 -10.26 -0.59 6.18
N GLU A 8 -9.74 0.56 6.57
CA GLU A 8 -10.57 1.74 6.82
C GLU A 8 -9.87 2.98 6.27
N LEU A 9 -10.57 3.71 5.43
CA LEU A 9 -10.04 4.95 4.82
C LEU A 9 -9.76 5.99 5.89
N VAL A 10 -8.59 6.61 5.80
CA VAL A 10 -8.23 7.76 6.63
C VAL A 10 -8.80 9.02 6.00
N ASN A 11 -9.68 9.71 6.72
CA ASN A 11 -10.32 10.94 6.26
C ASN A 11 -9.69 12.21 6.84
N ARG A 12 -8.95 12.08 7.94
CA ARG A 12 -8.39 13.21 8.67
C ARG A 12 -6.96 12.91 9.09
N GLY A 13 -6.07 13.90 8.96
CA GLY A 13 -4.68 13.76 9.37
C GLY A 13 -4.48 13.63 10.87
N ASP A 14 -5.45 14.00 11.69
CA ASP A 14 -5.42 13.91 13.16
C ASP A 14 -6.10 12.65 13.73
N ASP A 15 -6.45 11.69 12.89
CA ASP A 15 -7.02 10.41 13.30
C ASP A 15 -6.02 9.64 14.19
N ASP A 16 -6.43 9.28 15.41
CA ASP A 16 -5.54 8.64 16.39
C ASP A 16 -4.97 7.32 15.89
N ASP A 17 -5.78 6.48 15.29
CA ASP A 17 -5.33 5.20 14.74
C ASP A 17 -4.41 5.39 13.55
N PHE A 18 -4.66 6.42 12.74
CA PHE A 18 -3.75 6.76 11.65
C PHE A 18 -2.37 7.19 12.18
N LEU A 19 -2.33 7.99 13.23
CA LEU A 19 -1.05 8.38 13.84
C LEU A 19 -0.30 7.17 14.40
N LYS A 20 -1.01 6.18 14.94
CA LYS A 20 -0.40 4.90 15.35
C LYS A 20 0.09 4.10 14.15
N ALA A 21 -0.66 4.08 13.05
CA ALA A 21 -0.26 3.41 11.82
C ALA A 21 1.00 4.04 11.22
N LEU A 22 1.13 5.37 11.30
CA LEU A 22 2.35 6.06 10.88
C LEU A 22 3.57 5.64 11.69
N LYS A 23 3.42 5.36 12.98
CA LYS A 23 4.51 4.83 13.80
C LYS A 23 4.93 3.43 13.35
N ILE A 24 3.96 2.60 12.98
CA ILE A 24 4.26 1.28 12.41
C ILE A 24 5.03 1.45 11.10
N TYR A 25 4.56 2.31 10.21
CA TYR A 25 5.23 2.64 8.96
C TYR A 25 6.67 3.08 9.21
N ASP A 26 6.86 4.00 10.14
CA ASP A 26 8.17 4.55 10.47
C ASP A 26 9.15 3.48 10.98
N ASN A 27 8.64 2.52 11.76
CA ASN A 27 9.46 1.44 12.32
C ASN A 27 9.83 0.36 11.31
N VAL A 28 8.98 0.08 10.34
CA VAL A 28 9.17 -1.05 9.43
C VAL A 28 9.73 -0.66 8.06
N THR A 29 9.72 0.62 7.73
CA THR A 29 10.17 1.10 6.43
C THR A 29 11.65 1.50 6.46
N PRO A 30 12.47 1.02 5.50
CA PRO A 30 13.87 1.43 5.42
C PRO A 30 14.02 2.94 5.23
N VAL A 31 15.03 3.52 5.87
CA VAL A 31 15.30 4.97 5.82
C VAL A 31 15.47 5.47 4.38
N THR A 32 16.03 4.64 3.51
CA THR A 32 16.33 5.00 2.12
C THR A 32 15.09 5.22 1.24
N ILE A 33 13.94 4.65 1.65
CA ILE A 33 12.69 4.75 0.88
C ILE A 33 11.56 5.36 1.70
N LYS A 34 11.87 5.82 2.90
CA LYS A 34 10.87 6.34 3.84
C LYS A 34 10.40 7.73 3.42
N THR A 35 9.09 7.90 3.37
CA THR A 35 8.45 9.20 3.24
C THR A 35 8.28 9.82 4.62
N ASP A 36 8.48 11.13 4.73
CA ASP A 36 8.22 11.83 5.99
C ASP A 36 6.75 11.67 6.38
N PRO A 37 6.44 11.21 7.60
CA PRO A 37 5.06 11.07 8.06
C PRO A 37 4.21 12.34 7.92
N ASN A 38 4.82 13.52 8.04
CA ASN A 38 4.12 14.79 7.86
C ASN A 38 3.60 14.98 6.43
N ASP A 39 4.26 14.42 5.43
CA ASP A 39 3.79 14.47 4.06
C ASP A 39 2.49 13.69 3.89
N PHE A 40 2.36 12.54 4.54
CA PHE A 40 1.11 11.77 4.52
C PHE A 40 -0.05 12.55 5.12
N ILE A 41 0.20 13.20 6.26
CA ILE A 41 -0.81 14.04 6.93
C ILE A 41 -1.25 15.18 6.00
N TYR A 42 -0.28 15.83 5.36
CA TYR A 42 -0.56 16.91 4.41
C TYR A 42 -1.42 16.42 3.23
N TRP A 43 -1.09 15.27 2.66
CA TRP A 43 -1.81 14.73 1.50
C TRP A 43 -3.25 14.35 1.83
N ILE A 44 -3.52 13.86 3.03
CA ILE A 44 -4.89 13.53 3.46
C ILE A 44 -5.74 14.79 3.48
N ASP A 45 -5.21 15.86 4.06
CA ASP A 45 -5.96 17.11 4.24
C ASP A 45 -5.99 17.98 2.98
N ASN A 46 -5.07 17.75 2.02
CA ASN A 46 -4.84 18.61 0.85
C ASN A 46 -4.80 17.84 -0.47
N SER A 47 -5.56 16.75 -0.59
CA SER A 47 -5.58 15.96 -1.82
C SER A 47 -6.24 16.72 -2.97
N VAL A 48 -5.45 17.21 -3.92
CA VAL A 48 -5.91 17.97 -5.08
C VAL A 48 -5.21 17.53 -6.37
N GLY A 49 -5.89 17.70 -7.51
CA GLY A 49 -5.31 17.51 -8.84
C GLY A 49 -5.56 16.15 -9.46
N GLU A 50 -4.65 15.73 -10.34
CA GLU A 50 -4.76 14.49 -11.11
C GLU A 50 -4.57 13.24 -10.27
N PHE A 51 -3.86 13.37 -9.14
CA PHE A 51 -3.59 12.27 -8.24
C PHE A 51 -4.62 12.26 -7.10
N LYS A 52 -5.34 11.16 -6.98
CA LYS A 52 -6.16 10.92 -5.80
C LYS A 52 -5.42 9.96 -4.88
N ILE A 53 -4.91 10.48 -3.76
CA ILE A 53 -4.21 9.69 -2.75
C ILE A 53 -5.23 9.18 -1.75
N ASN A 54 -5.19 7.88 -1.49
CA ASN A 54 -6.00 7.24 -0.45
C ASN A 54 -5.09 6.48 0.49
N ILE A 55 -5.26 6.70 1.79
CA ILE A 55 -4.54 6.01 2.84
C ILE A 55 -5.55 5.23 3.67
N PHE A 56 -5.24 3.96 3.93
CA PHE A 56 -6.09 3.07 4.70
C PHE A 56 -5.34 2.54 5.91
N LYS A 57 -6.04 2.45 7.02
CA LYS A 57 -5.58 1.68 8.17
C LYS A 57 -5.88 0.21 7.92
N ILE A 58 -5.02 -0.68 8.38
CA ILE A 58 -5.19 -2.13 8.25
C ILE A 58 -5.40 -2.71 9.64
N TYR A 59 -6.46 -3.51 9.78
CA TYR A 59 -6.81 -4.16 11.03
C TYR A 59 -6.81 -5.68 10.88
N CYS A 60 -6.42 -6.37 11.95
CA CYS A 60 -6.59 -7.81 12.12
C CYS A 60 -7.38 -8.04 13.42
N ASN A 61 -8.55 -8.64 13.33
CA ASN A 61 -9.43 -8.85 14.49
C ASN A 61 -9.61 -7.57 15.32
N GLU A 62 -9.89 -6.47 14.65
CA GLU A 62 -10.09 -5.13 15.23
C GLU A 62 -8.82 -4.47 15.79
N LYS A 63 -7.68 -5.15 15.76
CA LYS A 63 -6.39 -4.57 16.16
C LYS A 63 -5.74 -3.91 14.96
N LEU A 64 -5.28 -2.66 15.13
CA LEU A 64 -4.50 -1.95 14.11
C LEU A 64 -3.15 -2.63 13.93
N ILE A 65 -2.84 -3.04 12.70
CA ILE A 65 -1.59 -3.73 12.36
C ILE A 65 -0.74 -3.01 11.32
N GLY A 66 -1.27 -1.98 10.67
CA GLY A 66 -0.50 -1.28 9.64
C GLY A 66 -1.31 -0.28 8.84
N MET A 67 -0.73 0.11 7.71
CA MET A 67 -1.36 1.02 6.77
C MET A 67 -0.99 0.68 5.33
N THR A 68 -1.81 1.13 4.40
CA THR A 68 -1.53 1.05 2.98
C THR A 68 -1.91 2.36 2.30
N MET A 69 -1.19 2.70 1.25
CA MET A 69 -1.45 3.92 0.48
C MET A 69 -1.55 3.59 -1.00
N THR A 70 -2.57 4.17 -1.64
CA THR A 70 -2.75 4.09 -3.08
C THR A 70 -2.83 5.49 -3.68
N SER A 71 -2.38 5.61 -4.94
CA SER A 71 -2.51 6.82 -5.73
C SER A 71 -3.25 6.49 -7.02
N PHE A 72 -4.31 7.22 -7.32
CA PHE A 72 -5.09 7.02 -8.54
C PHE A 72 -4.82 8.14 -9.53
N LEU A 73 -4.37 7.73 -10.72
CA LEU A 73 -4.17 8.64 -11.86
C LEU A 73 -5.47 8.72 -12.65
N ARG A 74 -6.18 9.83 -12.55
CA ARG A 74 -7.54 9.97 -13.09
C ARG A 74 -7.61 9.86 -14.62
N HIS A 75 -6.64 10.42 -15.31
CA HIS A 75 -6.67 10.43 -16.79
C HIS A 75 -6.39 9.04 -17.39
N THR A 76 -5.42 8.33 -16.87
CA THR A 76 -5.03 7.02 -17.37
C THR A 76 -5.76 5.88 -16.68
N LYS A 77 -6.46 6.17 -15.59
CA LYS A 77 -7.17 5.19 -14.75
C LYS A 77 -6.23 4.09 -14.24
N ILE A 78 -5.05 4.51 -13.83
CA ILE A 78 -4.04 3.64 -13.22
C ILE A 78 -4.10 3.82 -11.70
N MET A 79 -4.21 2.71 -10.98
CA MET A 79 -4.10 2.69 -9.53
C MET A 79 -2.70 2.23 -9.15
N ILE A 80 -1.99 3.05 -8.41
CA ILE A 80 -0.66 2.73 -7.92
C ILE A 80 -0.76 2.32 -6.46
N LEU A 81 -0.29 1.13 -6.14
CA LEU A 81 -0.10 0.69 -4.77
C LEU A 81 1.27 1.17 -4.31
N GLU A 82 1.27 2.20 -3.48
CA GLU A 82 2.51 2.87 -3.05
C GLU A 82 3.19 2.13 -1.91
N TYR A 83 2.42 1.80 -0.87
CA TYR A 83 2.95 1.20 0.35
C TYR A 83 1.95 0.21 0.94
N ILE A 84 2.48 -0.88 1.47
CA ILE A 84 1.82 -1.71 2.48
C ILE A 84 2.83 -1.86 3.61
N ALA A 85 2.54 -1.25 4.75
CA ALA A 85 3.37 -1.32 5.93
C ALA A 85 2.64 -2.06 7.04
N VAL A 86 3.17 -3.19 7.48
CA VAL A 86 2.55 -4.08 8.46
C VAL A 86 3.57 -4.38 9.57
N GLU A 87 3.10 -4.42 10.81
CA GLU A 87 3.93 -4.85 11.94
C GLU A 87 4.60 -6.18 11.65
N LYS A 88 5.85 -6.32 12.06
CA LYS A 88 6.67 -7.51 11.77
C LYS A 88 6.00 -8.82 12.17
N SER A 89 5.31 -8.83 13.30
CA SER A 89 4.61 -10.02 13.81
C SER A 89 3.43 -10.47 12.96
N TYR A 90 2.92 -9.59 12.10
CA TYR A 90 1.79 -9.85 11.21
C TYR A 90 2.19 -10.04 9.74
N ARG A 91 3.48 -10.01 9.42
CA ARG A 91 3.96 -10.16 8.04
C ARG A 91 3.83 -11.61 7.57
N LYS A 92 2.71 -11.90 6.89
CA LYS A 92 2.42 -13.21 6.31
C LYS A 92 1.78 -12.99 4.94
N ASN A 93 1.92 -13.97 4.04
CA ASN A 93 1.31 -13.89 2.70
C ASN A 93 -0.19 -13.57 2.77
N VAL A 94 -0.90 -14.18 3.73
CA VAL A 94 -2.34 -13.99 3.88
C VAL A 94 -2.71 -12.54 4.18
N VAL A 95 -1.87 -11.80 4.88
CA VAL A 95 -2.13 -10.38 5.20
C VAL A 95 -2.08 -9.54 3.93
N TYR A 96 -1.06 -9.72 3.11
CA TYR A 96 -0.90 -8.98 1.85
C TYR A 96 -1.99 -9.34 0.85
N LEU A 97 -2.32 -10.63 0.72
CA LEU A 97 -3.43 -11.09 -0.13
C LEU A 97 -4.76 -10.49 0.31
N SER A 98 -5.05 -10.51 1.60
CA SER A 98 -6.27 -9.93 2.14
C SER A 98 -6.34 -8.42 1.90
N CYS A 99 -5.24 -7.73 2.07
CA CYS A 99 -5.15 -6.29 1.81
C CYS A 99 -5.43 -5.97 0.33
N LEU A 100 -4.82 -6.71 -0.59
CA LEU A 100 -5.05 -6.52 -2.02
C LEU A 100 -6.50 -6.77 -2.40
N ASN A 101 -7.10 -7.84 -1.87
CA ASN A 101 -8.51 -8.15 -2.12
C ASN A 101 -9.44 -7.07 -1.58
N LEU A 102 -9.17 -6.58 -0.37
CA LEU A 102 -9.96 -5.52 0.25
C LEU A 102 -9.85 -4.21 -0.53
N LEU A 103 -8.67 -3.86 -0.99
CA LEU A 103 -8.47 -2.68 -1.84
C LEU A 103 -9.24 -2.81 -3.16
N GLY A 104 -9.15 -3.97 -3.80
CA GLY A 104 -9.88 -4.25 -5.03
C GLY A 104 -11.39 -4.10 -4.84
N GLN A 105 -11.94 -4.67 -3.77
CA GLN A 105 -13.37 -4.55 -3.44
C GLN A 105 -13.76 -3.11 -3.14
N TYR A 106 -12.95 -2.39 -2.39
CA TYR A 106 -13.23 -1.00 -2.04
C TYR A 106 -13.36 -0.13 -3.29
N PHE A 107 -12.41 -0.21 -4.21
CA PHE A 107 -12.43 0.64 -5.39
C PHE A 107 -13.43 0.18 -6.45
N SER A 108 -13.61 -1.12 -6.64
CA SER A 108 -14.51 -1.65 -7.67
C SER A 108 -15.97 -1.59 -7.24
N ASN A 109 -16.26 -2.03 -6.01
CA ASN A 109 -17.65 -2.22 -5.56
C ASN A 109 -18.20 -1.02 -4.82
N GLU A 110 -17.42 -0.43 -3.90
CA GLU A 110 -17.91 0.66 -3.05
C GLU A 110 -17.82 2.02 -3.70
N LYS A 111 -16.76 2.29 -4.46
CA LYS A 111 -16.49 3.59 -5.07
C LYS A 111 -16.69 3.59 -6.58
N ASN A 112 -16.93 2.44 -7.18
CA ASN A 112 -17.19 2.30 -8.61
C ASN A 112 -16.10 2.95 -9.49
N TYR A 113 -14.83 2.79 -9.08
CA TYR A 113 -13.71 3.24 -9.89
C TYR A 113 -13.54 2.35 -11.11
N SER A 114 -13.41 2.96 -12.28
CA SER A 114 -12.96 2.27 -13.48
C SER A 114 -11.44 2.26 -13.46
N ILE A 115 -10.82 1.11 -13.16
CA ILE A 115 -9.37 0.98 -13.07
C ILE A 115 -8.89 0.12 -14.22
N ASN A 116 -8.00 0.69 -15.06
CA ASN A 116 -7.42 -0.03 -16.19
C ASN A 116 -6.26 -0.92 -15.77
N TYR A 117 -5.41 -0.41 -14.87
CA TYR A 117 -4.22 -1.13 -14.42
C TYR A 117 -3.95 -0.87 -12.94
N TRP A 118 -3.53 -1.91 -12.26
CA TRP A 118 -2.93 -1.83 -10.94
C TRP A 118 -1.42 -1.95 -11.10
N VAL A 119 -0.70 -1.08 -10.42
CA VAL A 119 0.75 -0.96 -10.54
C VAL A 119 1.35 -0.88 -9.15
N THR A 120 2.47 -1.54 -8.94
CA THR A 120 3.20 -1.42 -7.68
C THR A 120 4.68 -1.40 -7.92
N ASP A 121 5.40 -0.80 -6.98
CA ASP A 121 6.84 -0.75 -6.99
C ASP A 121 7.42 -1.92 -6.21
N ILE A 122 8.26 -2.70 -6.86
CA ILE A 122 8.99 -3.78 -6.21
C ILE A 122 10.43 -3.32 -6.03
N ASN A 123 10.87 -3.28 -4.78
CA ASN A 123 12.22 -2.85 -4.47
C ASN A 123 13.24 -3.91 -4.89
N ASN A 124 13.92 -3.66 -6.00
CA ASN A 124 15.06 -4.47 -6.44
C ASN A 124 16.33 -3.87 -5.83
N ASP A 125 17.07 -4.69 -5.13
CA ASP A 125 18.39 -4.30 -4.67
C ASP A 125 19.35 -4.27 -5.87
N ASN A 126 19.73 -3.06 -6.28
CA ASN A 126 20.65 -2.85 -7.41
C ASN A 126 22.10 -3.27 -7.08
N ASN A 127 22.38 -3.67 -5.86
CA ASN A 127 23.72 -4.07 -5.41
C ASN A 127 24.02 -5.56 -5.59
N GLY A 128 23.20 -6.28 -6.30
CA GLY A 128 23.42 -7.69 -6.61
C GLY A 128 23.10 -8.65 -5.46
N GLN A 129 22.52 -8.15 -4.37
CA GLN A 129 22.10 -8.97 -3.23
C GLN A 129 20.69 -9.54 -3.38
N GLY A 130 20.02 -9.21 -4.48
CA GLY A 130 18.68 -9.69 -4.76
C GLY A 130 17.59 -8.83 -4.12
N ILE A 131 16.36 -9.30 -4.28
CA ILE A 131 15.16 -8.66 -3.74
C ILE A 131 15.09 -8.98 -2.24
N ASP A 132 14.79 -8.00 -1.38
CA ASP A 132 14.59 -8.27 0.04
C ASP A 132 13.43 -9.25 0.28
N SER A 133 13.39 -9.88 1.45
CA SER A 133 12.44 -10.94 1.75
C SER A 133 10.98 -10.50 1.66
N GLU A 134 10.69 -9.26 2.04
CA GLU A 134 9.33 -8.69 1.96
C GLU A 134 8.90 -8.42 0.53
N SER A 135 9.76 -7.79 -0.26
CA SER A 135 9.50 -7.54 -1.69
C SER A 135 9.36 -8.84 -2.46
N LYS A 136 10.17 -9.86 -2.13
CA LYS A 136 10.09 -11.18 -2.75
C LYS A 136 8.78 -11.87 -2.42
N MET A 137 8.33 -11.82 -1.19
CA MET A 137 7.04 -12.35 -0.77
C MET A 137 5.91 -11.64 -1.50
N PHE A 138 5.96 -10.32 -1.57
CA PHE A 138 4.95 -9.51 -2.25
C PHE A 138 4.92 -9.79 -3.75
N GLN A 139 6.08 -9.95 -4.39
CA GLN A 139 6.16 -10.32 -5.80
C GLN A 139 5.51 -11.68 -6.06
N THR A 140 5.74 -12.66 -5.20
CA THR A 140 5.13 -13.98 -5.31
C THR A 140 3.59 -13.87 -5.24
N ILE A 141 3.07 -13.05 -4.35
CA ILE A 141 1.63 -12.80 -4.22
C ILE A 141 1.08 -12.17 -5.49
N LEU A 142 1.76 -11.16 -6.01
CA LEU A 142 1.34 -10.48 -7.23
C LEU A 142 1.34 -11.44 -8.44
N ASP A 143 2.33 -12.31 -8.54
CA ASP A 143 2.41 -13.31 -9.61
C ASP A 143 1.23 -14.30 -9.53
N ILE A 144 0.85 -14.73 -8.32
CA ILE A 144 -0.31 -15.61 -8.10
C ILE A 144 -1.60 -14.93 -8.54
N GLU A 145 -1.77 -13.64 -8.25
CA GLU A 145 -2.96 -12.88 -8.60
C GLU A 145 -2.98 -12.39 -10.05
N GLY A 146 -1.96 -12.71 -10.84
CA GLY A 146 -1.90 -12.38 -12.26
C GLY A 146 -1.48 -10.96 -12.59
N TYR A 147 -0.86 -10.24 -11.67
CA TYR A 147 -0.33 -8.91 -11.91
C TYR A 147 0.88 -8.96 -12.85
N LYS A 148 0.93 -8.06 -13.82
CA LYS A 148 2.02 -8.02 -14.79
C LYS A 148 3.20 -7.20 -14.28
N LYS A 149 4.43 -7.67 -14.57
CA LYS A 149 5.68 -7.01 -14.16
C LYS A 149 6.02 -5.76 -14.98
N LEU A 150 5.02 -4.97 -15.35
CA LEU A 150 5.23 -3.78 -16.20
C LEU A 150 6.04 -2.68 -15.51
N MET A 151 6.11 -2.69 -14.18
CA MET A 151 6.68 -1.58 -13.42
C MET A 151 8.18 -1.63 -13.22
N LEU A 152 8.82 -2.75 -13.47
CA LEU A 152 10.28 -2.84 -13.42
C LEU A 152 10.95 -1.92 -14.44
N LEU A 153 10.24 -1.56 -15.52
CA LEU A 153 10.75 -0.68 -16.57
C LEU A 153 10.72 0.81 -16.21
N LEU A 154 9.79 1.24 -15.36
CA LEU A 154 9.65 2.66 -15.00
C LEU A 154 10.66 3.11 -13.96
N LYS A 155 11.16 2.19 -13.12
CA LYS A 155 12.14 2.50 -12.09
C LYS A 155 13.52 2.85 -12.65
N HIS A 156 13.85 2.42 -13.85
CA HIS A 156 15.15 2.64 -14.47
C HIS A 156 15.22 3.90 -15.35
N GLN A 157 14.12 4.64 -15.44
CA GLN A 157 14.03 5.84 -16.28
C GLN A 157 14.08 7.17 -15.49
N ALA A 158 14.14 7.08 -14.17
CA ALA A 158 14.23 8.28 -13.34
C ALA A 158 15.67 8.62 -13.01
#